data_6c4c4f0b6c89f3f417d2c20b84cb4f48
#
_entry.id   6c4c4f0b6c89f3f417d2c20b84cb4f48
#
_cell.length_a   1.000
_cell.length_b   1.000
_cell.length_c   1.000
_cell.angle_alpha   90.00
_cell.angle_beta   90.00
_cell.angle_gamma   90.00
#
_symmetry.space_group_name_H-M   'P 1'
#
loop_
_entity.id
_entity.type
_entity.pdbx_description
1 polymer ?
#
loop_
_entity_poly.entity_id
_entity_poly.type
_entity_poly.pdbx_seq_one_letter_code
_entity_poly.pdbx_strand_id
1 'polypeptide(L)' 'MYSDKILDMADLNNGFVPLKELANGAMFKRKPTANTVFTKGDYWRPDKVYGCQDYEDVGREVFLKGARKVYINFEY' A
#
# COMPACT_ATOMS: atom_id res chain seq x y z
N MET A 1 1.52 -13.07 19.50
CA MET A 1 2.63 -12.22 19.58
C MET A 1 3.75 -12.63 18.73
N TYR A 2 4.30 -13.76 18.99
CA TYR A 2 5.27 -14.28 18.09
C TYR A 2 4.76 -14.38 16.69
N SER A 3 3.51 -14.81 16.54
CA SER A 3 2.91 -15.01 15.24
C SER A 3 2.89 -13.75 14.43
N ASP A 4 2.57 -12.63 15.07
CA ASP A 4 2.49 -11.36 14.36
C ASP A 4 3.84 -10.95 13.82
N LYS A 5 4.89 -11.16 14.61
CA LYS A 5 6.22 -10.82 14.15
C LYS A 5 6.65 -11.69 12.99
N ILE A 6 6.35 -12.96 13.09
CA ILE A 6 6.71 -13.91 12.03
C ILE A 6 5.95 -13.59 10.76
N LEU A 7 4.66 -13.26 10.89
CA LEU A 7 3.86 -12.89 9.73
C LEU A 7 4.37 -11.62 9.06
N ASP A 8 4.80 -10.64 9.86
CA ASP A 8 5.34 -9.42 9.29
C ASP A 8 6.59 -9.70 8.48
N MET A 9 7.46 -10.54 8.98
CA MET A 9 8.66 -10.91 8.24
C MET A 9 8.32 -11.67 6.98
N ALA A 10 7.34 -12.56 7.05
CA ALA A 10 6.90 -13.30 5.88
C ALA A 10 6.30 -12.37 4.83
N ASP A 11 5.52 -11.38 5.29
CA ASP A 11 4.93 -10.42 4.37
C ASP A 11 6.01 -9.61 3.67
N LEU A 12 7.04 -9.18 4.39
CA LEU A 12 8.14 -8.45 3.79
C LEU A 12 8.87 -9.31 2.77
N ASN A 13 9.09 -10.57 3.08
CA ASN A 13 9.74 -11.49 2.15
C ASN A 13 8.90 -11.72 0.90
N ASN A 14 7.58 -11.55 1.01
CA ASN A 14 6.68 -11.71 -0.11
C ASN A 14 6.38 -10.40 -0.84
N GLY A 15 7.05 -9.32 -0.46
CA GLY A 15 6.87 -8.04 -1.12
C GLY A 15 5.79 -7.16 -0.53
N PHE A 16 5.31 -7.46 0.68
CA PHE A 16 4.32 -6.63 1.37
C PHE A 16 4.99 -5.70 2.37
N VAL A 17 4.52 -4.45 2.40
CA VAL A 17 4.99 -3.48 3.39
C VAL A 17 3.78 -2.65 3.84
N PRO A 18 3.83 -2.07 5.05
CA PRO A 18 2.78 -1.14 5.47
C PRO A 18 2.80 0.09 4.58
N LEU A 19 1.62 0.56 4.20
CA LEU A 19 1.51 1.71 3.30
C LEU A 19 2.27 2.93 3.83
N LYS A 20 2.24 3.15 5.13
CA LYS A 20 2.90 4.31 5.73
C LYS A 20 4.41 4.35 5.50
N GLU A 21 5.01 3.21 5.16
CA GLU A 21 6.46 3.15 4.95
C GLU A 21 6.87 3.50 3.54
N LEU A 22 5.92 3.65 2.64
CA LEU A 22 6.23 4.04 1.27
C LEU A 22 6.41 5.55 1.17
N ALA A 23 7.26 5.97 0.25
CA ALA A 23 7.40 7.38 -0.07
C ALA A 23 6.18 7.85 -0.85
N ASN A 24 5.88 9.15 -0.77
CA ASN A 24 4.80 9.71 -1.59
C ASN A 24 5.14 9.51 -3.06
N GLY A 25 4.13 9.10 -3.82
CA GLY A 25 4.32 8.81 -5.24
C GLY A 25 4.75 7.38 -5.53
N ALA A 26 5.05 6.59 -4.50
CA ALA A 26 5.44 5.20 -4.71
C ALA A 26 4.26 4.39 -5.23
N MET A 27 4.53 3.47 -6.14
CA MET A 27 3.51 2.61 -6.72
C MET A 27 3.35 1.34 -5.90
N PHE A 28 2.11 0.88 -5.79
CA PHE A 28 1.83 -0.35 -5.06
C PHE A 28 0.54 -0.98 -5.57
N LYS A 29 0.35 -2.25 -5.23
CA LYS A 29 -0.91 -2.96 -5.44
C LYS A 29 -1.50 -3.32 -4.10
N ARG A 30 -2.81 -3.46 -4.04
CA ARG A 30 -3.46 -3.87 -2.79
C ARG A 30 -3.26 -5.35 -2.50
N LYS A 31 -3.03 -6.15 -3.54
CA LYS A 31 -2.70 -7.57 -3.42
C LYS A 31 -1.99 -8.02 -4.69
N PRO A 32 -1.23 -9.13 -4.63
CA PRO A 32 -0.43 -9.55 -5.80
C PRO A 32 -1.24 -9.83 -7.06
N THR A 33 -2.47 -10.31 -6.88
CA THR A 33 -3.31 -10.66 -8.02
C THR A 33 -4.10 -9.48 -8.58
N ALA A 34 -4.00 -8.32 -7.95
CA ALA A 34 -4.73 -7.14 -8.42
C ALA A 34 -4.12 -6.62 -9.72
N ASN A 35 -4.98 -6.17 -10.62
CA ASN A 35 -4.52 -5.57 -11.87
C ASN A 35 -4.32 -4.06 -11.74
N THR A 36 -4.84 -3.47 -10.69
CA THR A 36 -4.78 -2.02 -10.50
C THR A 36 -3.56 -1.64 -9.69
N VAL A 37 -2.80 -0.67 -10.21
CA VAL A 37 -1.65 -0.10 -9.51
C VAL A 37 -2.07 1.27 -8.98
N PHE A 38 -1.73 1.53 -7.72
CA PHE A 38 -2.02 2.82 -7.09
C PHE A 38 -0.73 3.55 -6.76
N THR A 39 -0.81 4.87 -6.65
CA THR A 39 0.29 5.68 -6.15
C THR A 39 -0.10 6.27 -4.81
N LYS A 40 0.86 6.28 -3.88
CA LYS A 40 0.63 6.81 -2.54
C LYS A 40 0.58 8.33 -2.58
N GLY A 41 -0.49 8.89 -2.01
CA GLY A 41 -0.65 10.34 -1.93
C GLY A 41 -0.54 10.85 -0.50
N ASP A 42 -1.21 11.96 -0.24
CA ASP A 42 -1.09 12.67 1.02
C ASP A 42 -1.83 12.00 2.17
N TYR A 43 -1.35 12.27 3.38
CA TYR A 43 -1.96 11.76 4.59
C TYR A 43 -3.10 12.68 5.04
N TRP A 44 -4.27 12.11 5.29
CA TRP A 44 -5.43 12.84 5.79
C TRP A 44 -5.53 12.63 7.30
N ARG A 45 -5.16 13.65 8.05
CA ARG A 45 -5.14 13.54 9.50
C ARG A 45 -6.47 13.24 10.15
N PRO A 46 -7.56 13.90 9.75
CA PRO A 46 -8.84 13.64 10.41
C PRO A 46 -9.25 12.18 10.40
N ASP A 47 -9.02 11.51 9.28
CA ASP A 47 -9.41 10.12 9.11
C ASP A 47 -8.25 9.16 9.28
N LYS A 48 -7.03 9.68 9.43
CA LYS A 48 -5.81 8.89 9.59
C LYS A 48 -5.62 7.90 8.44
N VAL A 49 -5.84 8.37 7.24
CA VAL A 49 -5.71 7.55 6.02
C VAL A 49 -4.85 8.27 5.00
N TYR A 50 -4.37 7.52 4.01
CA TYR A 50 -3.63 8.09 2.88
C TYR A 50 -4.52 8.07 1.66
N GLY A 51 -4.57 9.19 0.93
CA GLY A 51 -5.26 9.23 -0.35
C GLY A 51 -4.37 8.64 -1.42
N CYS A 52 -4.84 7.61 -2.10
CA CYS A 52 -4.07 6.92 -3.12
C CYS A 52 -4.81 6.97 -4.43
N GLN A 53 -4.10 7.24 -5.51
CA GLN A 53 -4.71 7.36 -6.83
C GLN A 53 -4.41 6.16 -7.70
N ASP A 54 -5.39 5.77 -8.50
CA ASP A 54 -5.21 4.75 -9.52
C ASP A 54 -4.23 5.30 -10.56
N TYR A 55 -3.18 4.57 -10.84
CA TYR A 55 -2.13 5.04 -11.76
C TYR A 55 -2.66 5.29 -13.17
N GLU A 56 -3.57 4.45 -13.61
CA GLU A 56 -4.12 4.55 -14.97
C GLU A 56 -5.38 5.40 -15.07
N ASP A 57 -6.10 5.55 -13.95
CA ASP A 57 -7.35 6.30 -13.92
C ASP A 57 -7.22 7.41 -12.87
N VAL A 58 -6.68 8.55 -13.29
CA VAL A 58 -6.37 9.63 -12.38
C VAL A 58 -7.58 10.20 -11.65
N GLY A 59 -8.77 9.96 -12.15
CA GLY A 59 -9.98 10.41 -11.47
C GLY A 59 -10.41 9.51 -10.34
N ARG A 60 -9.77 8.36 -10.17
CA ARG A 60 -10.16 7.37 -9.17
C ARG A 60 -9.22 7.41 -7.98
N GLU A 61 -9.78 7.68 -6.82
CA GLU A 61 -9.00 7.76 -5.60
C GLU A 61 -9.58 6.86 -4.52
N VAL A 62 -8.70 6.22 -3.75
CA VAL A 62 -9.12 5.41 -2.60
C VAL A 62 -8.37 5.89 -1.38
N PHE A 63 -8.96 5.65 -0.20
CA PHE A 63 -8.34 6.05 1.05
C PHE A 63 -8.01 4.80 1.84
N LEU A 64 -6.74 4.65 2.20
CA LEU A 64 -6.24 3.46 2.87
C LEU A 64 -5.50 3.84 4.14
N LYS A 65 -5.64 3.03 5.18
CA LYS A 65 -4.91 3.26 6.43
C LYS A 65 -3.44 2.94 6.26
N GLY A 66 -2.60 3.67 6.99
CA GLY A 66 -1.16 3.47 6.87
C GLY A 66 -0.69 2.10 7.33
N ALA A 67 -1.43 1.47 8.23
CA ALA A 67 -1.08 0.13 8.70
C ALA A 67 -1.44 -0.97 7.71
N ARG A 68 -2.21 -0.64 6.67
CA ARG A 68 -2.58 -1.63 5.67
C ARG A 68 -1.36 -2.08 4.89
N LYS A 69 -1.16 -3.38 4.78
CA LYS A 69 -0.05 -3.92 4.02
C LYS A 69 -0.40 -3.92 2.54
N VAL A 70 0.54 -3.46 1.73
CA VAL A 70 0.37 -3.36 0.29
C VAL A 70 1.52 -4.07 -0.40
N TYR A 71 1.29 -4.47 -1.63
CA TYR A 71 2.24 -5.28 -2.38
C TYR A 71 3.09 -4.39 -3.28
N ILE A 72 4.40 -4.52 -3.19
CA ILE A 72 5.33 -3.68 -3.96
C ILE A 72 6.28 -4.48 -4.85
N ASN A 73 6.26 -5.81 -4.76
CA ASN A 73 7.19 -6.64 -5.52
C ASN A 73 6.60 -7.01 -6.88
N PHE A 74 6.50 -6.02 -7.75
CA PHE A 74 5.99 -6.22 -9.11
C PHE A 74 6.69 -5.28 -10.07
N GLU A 75 6.63 -5.61 -11.35
CA GLU A 75 7.12 -4.75 -12.40
C GLU A 75 5.94 -4.06 -13.07
N TYR A 76 6.13 -2.80 -13.41
CA TYR A 76 5.05 -2.05 -14.04
C TYR A 76 5.47 -1.50 -15.42
#